data_00b99ace224f3b71f8518eea7c594ed6
#
_entry.id   00b99ace224f3b71f8518eea7c594ed6
#
_cell.length_a   1.000
_cell.length_b   1.000
_cell.length_c   1.000
_cell.angle_alpha   90.00
_cell.angle_beta   90.00
_cell.angle_gamma   90.00
#
_symmetry.space_group_name_H-M   'P 1'
#
loop_
_entity.id
_entity.type
_entity.pdbx_description
1 polymer ?
#
loop_
_entity_poly.entity_id
_entity_poly.type
_entity_poly.pdbx_seq_one_letter_code
_entity_poly.pdbx_strand_id
1 'polypeptide(L)'
;MKVKLSPSEGKRVRMRQPQEDAALTSMIEAMVASPTSSKKVLVIDVGGTSVKILASGQREVRSFHSGRKLTPERMVLGVKKLAADWKYDVVSIGYPGPVLGGQPTADPPNLGRGWVGFDLAAAFGLPVKVVNDAAMQAMGSYNGGKMLFLGLGTGLGTALIVDGAMEPMELGHLPYKKHTYETYVGRAGLERAGKKKWRRRVADVVERLVAALQPDETVIGGGNVRKLDPLPPRCRAGI
;
A
#
# COMPACT_ATOMS: atom_id res chain seq x y z
N MET A 1 32.84 41.24 18.15
CA MET A 1 31.45 40.96 17.71
C MET A 1 31.29 39.46 17.75
N LYS A 2 30.68 38.92 18.86
CA LYS A 2 30.54 37.49 19.07
C LYS A 2 29.16 37.06 18.52
N VAL A 3 29.17 36.24 17.47
CA VAL A 3 27.93 35.60 16.94
C VAL A 3 27.58 34.42 17.82
N LYS A 4 26.45 34.50 18.51
CA LYS A 4 25.84 33.36 19.24
C LYS A 4 25.16 32.44 18.24
N LEU A 5 25.63 31.20 18.13
CA LEU A 5 24.92 30.11 17.47
C LEU A 5 23.85 29.57 18.45
N SER A 6 22.61 29.56 18.00
CA SER A 6 21.47 28.95 18.68
C SER A 6 21.51 27.43 18.53
N PRO A 7 21.08 26.64 19.54
CA PRO A 7 21.05 25.18 19.44
C PRO A 7 19.92 24.75 18.50
N SER A 8 20.26 23.94 17.49
CA SER A 8 19.30 23.29 16.61
C SER A 8 18.44 22.30 17.40
N GLU A 9 17.14 22.47 17.33
CA GLU A 9 16.13 21.56 17.86
C GLU A 9 16.32 20.15 17.31
N GLY A 10 16.63 19.21 18.20
CA GLY A 10 16.63 17.80 17.94
C GLY A 10 15.20 17.34 17.63
N LYS A 11 14.89 17.09 16.36
CA LYS A 11 13.62 16.48 15.94
C LYS A 11 13.52 15.11 16.59
N ARG A 12 12.63 14.97 17.57
CA ARG A 12 12.21 13.68 18.15
C ARG A 12 11.73 12.78 17.01
N VAL A 13 12.44 11.69 16.77
CA VAL A 13 11.95 10.56 15.95
C VAL A 13 10.73 10.00 16.69
N ARG A 14 9.55 10.19 16.13
CA ARG A 14 8.31 9.64 16.67
C ARG A 14 8.36 8.13 16.45
N MET A 15 8.55 7.36 17.51
CA MET A 15 8.40 5.91 17.47
C MET A 15 6.98 5.59 17.00
N ARG A 16 6.86 4.90 15.87
CA ARG A 16 5.59 4.49 15.25
C ARG A 16 5.08 3.20 15.85
N GLN A 17 3.78 2.98 15.70
CA GLN A 17 3.09 1.86 16.32
C GLN A 17 3.54 0.51 15.71
N PRO A 18 3.77 -0.54 16.52
CA PRO A 18 4.30 -1.85 16.09
C PRO A 18 3.51 -2.58 15.01
N GLN A 19 2.24 -2.23 14.81
CA GLN A 19 1.32 -2.90 13.87
C GLN A 19 1.51 -2.50 12.39
N GLU A 20 2.00 -1.29 12.10
CA GLU A 20 2.28 -0.88 10.71
C GLU A 20 3.57 -1.53 10.18
N ASP A 21 4.50 -1.83 11.09
CA ASP A 21 5.75 -2.48 10.76
C ASP A 21 5.57 -4.00 10.60
N ALA A 22 4.61 -4.61 11.34
CA ALA A 22 4.20 -6.00 11.18
C ALA A 22 3.60 -6.28 9.79
N ALA A 23 2.84 -5.34 9.23
CA ALA A 23 2.26 -5.46 7.90
C ALA A 23 3.32 -5.60 6.80
N LEU A 24 4.35 -4.76 6.83
CA LEU A 24 5.43 -4.80 5.84
C LEU A 24 6.32 -6.05 6.01
N THR A 25 6.55 -6.48 7.24
CA THR A 25 7.29 -7.71 7.53
C THR A 25 6.58 -8.94 6.99
N SER A 26 5.26 -9.08 7.24
CA SER A 26 4.45 -10.19 6.71
C SER A 26 4.37 -10.18 5.19
N MET A 27 4.31 -8.99 4.56
CA MET A 27 4.37 -8.86 3.10
C MET A 27 5.66 -9.43 2.51
N ILE A 28 6.80 -9.17 3.13
CA ILE A 28 8.09 -9.70 2.68
C ILE A 28 8.17 -11.21 2.88
N GLU A 29 7.72 -11.70 4.02
CA GLU A 29 7.69 -13.14 4.29
C GLU A 29 6.81 -13.88 3.26
N ALA A 30 5.65 -13.34 2.89
CA ALA A 30 4.79 -13.89 1.85
C ALA A 30 5.42 -13.83 0.45
N MET A 31 6.13 -12.76 0.11
CA MET A 31 6.82 -12.62 -1.18
C MET A 31 8.08 -13.49 -1.29
N VAL A 32 8.72 -13.80 -0.17
CA VAL A 32 9.94 -14.65 -0.10
C VAL A 32 9.59 -16.14 -0.02
N ALA A 33 8.40 -16.50 0.47
CA ALA A 33 7.94 -17.88 0.62
C ALA A 33 7.56 -18.57 -0.71
N SER A 34 7.62 -17.89 -1.86
CA SER A 34 7.45 -18.54 -3.17
C SER A 34 8.65 -19.45 -3.49
N PRO A 35 8.43 -20.75 -3.76
CA PRO A 35 9.49 -21.77 -3.77
C PRO A 35 10.49 -21.72 -4.95
N THR A 36 10.49 -20.64 -5.75
CA THR A 36 11.32 -20.55 -6.97
C THR A 36 12.32 -19.39 -7.02
N SER A 37 12.48 -18.58 -5.96
CA SER A 37 13.42 -17.45 -6.02
C SER A 37 14.31 -17.34 -4.79
N SER A 38 15.59 -17.69 -4.96
CA SER A 38 16.68 -17.33 -4.02
C SER A 38 17.02 -15.82 -4.04
N LYS A 39 16.25 -14.99 -4.78
CA LYS A 39 16.50 -13.56 -4.95
C LYS A 39 16.08 -12.79 -3.71
N LYS A 40 16.96 -11.91 -3.25
CA LYS A 40 16.63 -10.95 -2.18
C LYS A 40 15.84 -9.78 -2.75
N VAL A 41 14.71 -9.48 -2.14
CA VAL A 41 13.79 -8.42 -2.59
C VAL A 41 13.91 -7.21 -1.68
N LEU A 42 14.04 -6.01 -2.25
CA LEU A 42 13.76 -4.76 -1.57
C LEU A 42 12.31 -4.36 -1.85
N VAL A 43 11.49 -4.29 -0.82
CA VAL A 43 10.11 -3.80 -0.90
C VAL A 43 10.08 -2.33 -0.52
N ILE A 44 9.41 -1.53 -1.33
CA ILE A 44 9.22 -0.08 -1.17
C ILE A 44 7.73 0.21 -1.16
N ASP A 45 7.21 0.73 -0.05
CA ASP A 45 5.85 1.25 0.06
C ASP A 45 5.88 2.77 -0.08
N VAL A 46 5.40 3.29 -1.21
CA VAL A 46 5.37 4.72 -1.50
C VAL A 46 4.05 5.30 -1.02
N GLY A 47 4.02 5.80 0.20
CA GLY A 47 2.85 6.45 0.77
C GLY A 47 2.85 7.98 0.59
N GLY A 48 1.69 8.60 0.70
CA GLY A 48 1.53 10.07 0.60
C GLY A 48 2.21 10.86 1.72
N THR A 49 2.55 10.22 2.85
CA THR A 49 3.20 10.85 4.01
C THR A 49 4.62 10.36 4.24
N SER A 50 4.90 9.11 3.91
CA SER A 50 6.23 8.49 4.07
C SER A 50 6.44 7.40 3.05
N VAL A 51 7.69 7.23 2.62
CA VAL A 51 8.17 6.04 1.94
C VAL A 51 8.72 5.10 3.01
N LYS A 52 8.30 3.84 2.99
CA LYS A 52 8.81 2.78 3.86
C LYS A 52 9.55 1.75 3.04
N ILE A 53 10.62 1.19 3.59
CA ILE A 53 11.39 0.16 2.91
C ILE A 53 11.72 -0.99 3.87
N LEU A 54 11.76 -2.19 3.31
CA LEU A 54 12.25 -3.39 4.00
C LEU A 54 12.86 -4.34 2.97
N ALA A 55 13.96 -4.98 3.31
CA ALA A 55 14.59 -5.98 2.44
C ALA A 55 14.50 -7.39 3.03
N SER A 56 14.58 -8.39 2.18
CA SER A 56 14.64 -9.80 2.58
C SER A 56 15.73 -10.03 3.62
N GLY A 57 15.38 -10.69 4.74
CA GLY A 57 16.29 -10.97 5.85
C GLY A 57 16.48 -9.80 6.82
N GLN A 58 15.86 -8.64 6.59
CA GLN A 58 15.83 -7.53 7.53
C GLN A 58 14.56 -7.59 8.39
N ARG A 59 14.64 -7.06 9.61
CA ARG A 59 13.49 -7.00 10.55
C ARG A 59 13.04 -5.58 10.87
N GLU A 60 13.87 -4.59 10.54
CA GLU A 60 13.60 -3.19 10.82
C GLU A 60 13.13 -2.46 9.57
N VAL A 61 11.93 -1.91 9.62
CA VAL A 61 11.39 -1.03 8.59
C VAL A 61 12.09 0.32 8.68
N ARG A 62 12.72 0.75 7.59
CA ARG A 62 13.27 2.10 7.48
C ARG A 62 12.32 3.00 6.71
N SER A 63 12.27 4.28 7.03
CA SER A 63 11.38 5.22 6.35
C SER A 63 11.93 6.64 6.28
N PHE A 64 11.46 7.39 5.27
CA PHE A 64 11.67 8.82 5.17
C PHE A 64 10.37 9.53 4.76
N HIS A 65 10.32 10.85 5.00
CA HIS A 65 9.14 11.64 4.68
C HIS A 65 8.94 11.77 3.18
N SER A 66 7.70 11.58 2.72
CA SER A 66 7.23 11.83 1.35
C SER A 66 6.48 13.17 1.26
N GLY A 67 5.54 13.31 0.34
CA GLY A 67 4.68 14.47 0.15
C GLY A 67 4.89 15.13 -1.20
N ARG A 68 4.25 16.26 -1.43
CA ARG A 68 4.14 16.93 -2.74
C ARG A 68 5.45 17.27 -3.45
N LYS A 69 6.58 17.20 -2.77
CA LYS A 69 7.91 17.43 -3.35
C LYS A 69 8.65 16.14 -3.70
N LEU A 70 8.08 14.97 -3.42
CA LEU A 70 8.71 13.68 -3.70
C LEU A 70 8.51 13.31 -5.18
N THR A 71 9.51 13.55 -5.99
CA THR A 71 9.60 13.04 -7.37
C THR A 71 10.18 11.62 -7.38
N PRO A 72 10.06 10.84 -8.47
CA PRO A 72 10.64 9.50 -8.55
C PRO A 72 12.16 9.50 -8.34
N GLU A 73 12.89 10.47 -8.85
CA GLU A 73 14.35 10.58 -8.64
C GLU A 73 14.69 10.75 -7.16
N ARG A 74 13.96 11.61 -6.46
CA ARG A 74 14.15 11.83 -5.02
C ARG A 74 13.81 10.60 -4.21
N MET A 75 12.77 9.86 -4.63
CA MET A 75 12.40 8.60 -4.02
C MET A 75 13.54 7.59 -4.17
N VAL A 76 14.06 7.39 -5.39
CA VAL A 76 15.18 6.47 -5.66
C VAL A 76 16.42 6.84 -4.84
N LEU A 77 16.80 8.12 -4.82
CA LEU A 77 17.94 8.60 -4.03
C LEU A 77 17.74 8.35 -2.52
N GLY A 78 16.55 8.64 -2.00
CA GLY A 78 16.22 8.40 -0.60
C GLY A 78 16.28 6.92 -0.22
N VAL A 79 15.74 6.05 -1.08
CA VAL A 79 15.76 4.61 -0.90
C VAL A 79 17.19 4.07 -0.95
N LYS A 80 17.98 4.43 -1.97
CA LYS A 80 19.39 4.00 -2.09
C LYS A 80 20.21 4.41 -0.87
N LYS A 81 19.99 5.62 -0.35
CA LYS A 81 20.66 6.09 0.88
C LYS A 81 20.25 5.27 2.10
N LEU A 82 18.96 4.98 2.26
CA LEU A 82 18.44 4.26 3.41
C LEU A 82 18.81 2.76 3.39
N ALA A 83 18.94 2.17 2.21
CA ALA A 83 19.25 0.76 1.99
C ALA A 83 20.74 0.53 1.65
N ALA A 84 21.62 1.50 1.90
CA ALA A 84 23.03 1.43 1.47
C ALA A 84 23.81 0.24 2.05
N ASP A 85 23.44 -0.22 3.23
CA ASP A 85 24.02 -1.38 3.92
C ASP A 85 23.27 -2.70 3.67
N TRP A 86 22.19 -2.70 2.87
CA TRP A 86 21.41 -3.87 2.54
C TRP A 86 21.80 -4.46 1.18
N LYS A 87 21.69 -5.77 1.06
CA LYS A 87 21.91 -6.50 -0.19
C LYS A 87 20.57 -7.00 -0.71
N TYR A 88 20.23 -6.64 -1.96
CA TYR A 88 19.03 -7.06 -2.66
C TYR A 88 19.29 -7.18 -4.17
N ASP A 89 18.54 -8.03 -4.84
CA ASP A 89 18.73 -8.39 -6.24
C ASP A 89 17.61 -7.81 -7.13
N VAL A 90 16.45 -7.56 -6.53
CA VAL A 90 15.26 -7.03 -7.21
C VAL A 90 14.53 -6.04 -6.31
N VAL A 91 13.75 -5.15 -6.92
CA VAL A 91 12.96 -4.15 -6.22
C VAL A 91 11.48 -4.34 -6.51
N SER A 92 10.63 -4.31 -5.48
CA SER A 92 9.17 -4.28 -5.58
C SER A 92 8.64 -2.98 -5.00
N ILE A 93 7.85 -2.24 -5.79
CA ILE A 93 7.35 -0.92 -5.41
C ILE A 93 5.83 -0.94 -5.34
N GLY A 94 5.27 -0.64 -4.16
CA GLY A 94 3.86 -0.28 -3.96
C GLY A 94 3.66 1.19 -4.30
N TYR A 95 2.89 1.46 -5.33
CA TYR A 95 2.67 2.79 -5.89
C TYR A 95 1.27 3.31 -5.54
N PRO A 96 1.12 4.56 -5.05
CA PRO A 96 -0.17 5.09 -4.61
C PRO A 96 -0.96 5.70 -5.78
N GLY A 97 -1.15 4.92 -6.82
CA GLY A 97 -1.87 5.31 -8.04
C GLY A 97 -2.08 4.13 -8.98
N PRO A 98 -2.73 4.36 -10.14
CA PRO A 98 -2.99 3.30 -11.09
C PRO A 98 -1.69 2.84 -11.76
N VAL A 99 -1.57 1.52 -11.89
CA VAL A 99 -0.44 0.83 -12.54
C VAL A 99 -0.98 -0.11 -13.60
N LEU A 100 -0.48 0.00 -14.82
CA LEU A 100 -0.82 -0.89 -15.93
C LEU A 100 0.46 -1.44 -16.55
N GLY A 101 0.53 -2.75 -16.74
CA GLY A 101 1.73 -3.39 -17.28
C GLY A 101 3.02 -3.13 -16.47
N GLY A 102 2.89 -2.92 -15.15
CA GLY A 102 4.02 -2.60 -14.28
C GLY A 102 4.51 -1.15 -14.37
N GLN A 103 3.74 -0.25 -15.00
CA GLN A 103 4.09 1.16 -15.16
C GLN A 103 3.02 2.07 -14.55
N PRO A 104 3.39 3.13 -13.82
CA PRO A 104 2.46 4.18 -13.40
C PRO A 104 1.80 4.85 -14.61
N THR A 105 0.46 5.00 -14.56
CA THR A 105 -0.33 5.63 -15.64
C THR A 105 -0.82 7.03 -15.30
N ALA A 106 -0.68 7.45 -14.04
CA ALA A 106 -0.97 8.81 -13.59
C ALA A 106 -0.06 9.19 -12.42
N ASP A 107 0.27 10.48 -12.30
CA ASP A 107 1.00 10.99 -11.14
C ASP A 107 0.10 10.96 -9.88
N PRO A 108 0.66 10.59 -8.70
CA PRO A 108 -0.12 10.54 -7.47
C PRO A 108 -0.49 11.96 -7.00
N PRO A 109 -1.73 12.21 -6.59
CA PRO A 109 -2.19 13.56 -6.24
C PRO A 109 -1.47 14.18 -5.02
N ASN A 110 -0.88 13.34 -4.18
CA ASN A 110 -0.23 13.74 -2.93
C ASN A 110 1.30 13.73 -2.99
N LEU A 111 1.89 13.42 -4.15
CA LEU A 111 3.33 13.40 -4.39
C LEU A 111 3.75 14.43 -5.45
N GLY A 112 5.05 14.52 -5.74
CA GLY A 112 5.59 15.28 -6.87
C GLY A 112 5.24 14.61 -8.20
N ARG A 113 5.44 15.31 -9.29
CA ARG A 113 5.18 14.83 -10.65
C ARG A 113 6.36 14.07 -11.24
N GLY A 114 6.14 13.48 -12.41
CA GLY A 114 7.17 12.84 -13.23
C GLY A 114 7.27 11.33 -13.04
N TRP A 115 6.26 10.70 -12.46
CA TRP A 115 6.23 9.25 -12.26
C TRP A 115 5.86 8.48 -13.53
N VAL A 116 4.99 9.08 -14.36
CA VAL A 116 4.59 8.48 -15.63
C VAL A 116 5.78 8.51 -16.60
N GLY A 117 6.16 7.33 -17.10
CA GLY A 117 7.28 7.17 -18.04
C GLY A 117 8.67 7.23 -17.40
N PHE A 118 8.79 7.35 -16.07
CA PHE A 118 10.09 7.30 -15.40
C PHE A 118 10.63 5.86 -15.36
N ASP A 119 11.85 5.67 -15.84
CA ASP A 119 12.51 4.37 -15.85
C ASP A 119 13.10 4.04 -14.47
N LEU A 120 12.26 3.43 -13.63
CA LEU A 120 12.64 2.99 -12.29
C LEU A 120 13.71 1.89 -12.34
N ALA A 121 13.68 1.01 -13.34
CA ALA A 121 14.66 -0.07 -13.46
C ALA A 121 16.05 0.48 -13.77
N ALA A 122 16.17 1.38 -14.73
CA ALA A 122 17.43 2.08 -15.01
C ALA A 122 17.90 2.91 -13.81
N ALA A 123 16.99 3.60 -13.12
CA ALA A 123 17.33 4.43 -11.97
C ALA A 123 17.83 3.61 -10.76
N PHE A 124 17.29 2.42 -10.50
CA PHE A 124 17.81 1.50 -9.49
C PHE A 124 19.05 0.71 -9.97
N GLY A 125 19.17 0.45 -11.27
CA GLY A 125 20.14 -0.47 -11.87
C GLY A 125 19.82 -1.93 -11.59
N LEU A 126 18.56 -2.26 -11.31
CA LEU A 126 18.07 -3.58 -10.93
C LEU A 126 16.67 -3.82 -11.55
N PRO A 127 16.25 -5.08 -11.69
CA PRO A 127 14.87 -5.37 -12.07
C PRO A 127 13.89 -4.77 -11.05
N VAL A 128 12.89 -4.03 -11.54
CA VAL A 128 11.85 -3.39 -10.72
C VAL A 128 10.48 -3.91 -11.13
N LYS A 129 9.65 -4.28 -10.15
CA LYS A 129 8.24 -4.53 -10.33
C LYS A 129 7.45 -3.46 -9.59
N VAL A 130 6.59 -2.74 -10.31
CA VAL A 130 5.67 -1.77 -9.72
C VAL A 130 4.28 -2.39 -9.66
N VAL A 131 3.64 -2.27 -8.51
CA VAL A 131 2.24 -2.68 -8.30
C VAL A 131 1.50 -1.55 -7.57
N ASN A 132 0.19 -1.51 -7.67
CA ASN A 132 -0.61 -0.60 -6.87
C ASN A 132 -0.46 -0.94 -5.37
N ASP A 133 -0.58 0.04 -4.48
CA ASP A 133 -0.44 -0.12 -3.03
C ASP A 133 -1.46 -1.10 -2.42
N ALA A 134 -2.71 -1.10 -2.93
CA ALA A 134 -3.72 -2.07 -2.50
C ALA A 134 -3.35 -3.50 -2.94
N ALA A 135 -2.79 -3.66 -4.14
CA ALA A 135 -2.30 -4.94 -4.64
C ALA A 135 -1.13 -5.47 -3.79
N MET A 136 -0.22 -4.58 -3.39
CA MET A 136 0.88 -4.94 -2.49
C MET A 136 0.35 -5.41 -1.11
N GLN A 137 -0.61 -4.69 -0.51
CA GLN A 137 -1.24 -5.09 0.75
C GLN A 137 -2.02 -6.40 0.61
N ALA A 138 -2.67 -6.63 -0.55
CA ALA A 138 -3.36 -7.87 -0.84
C ALA A 138 -2.39 -9.07 -0.82
N MET A 139 -1.24 -8.96 -1.49
CA MET A 139 -0.22 -10.02 -1.48
C MET A 139 0.28 -10.36 -0.08
N GLY A 140 0.55 -9.34 0.75
CA GLY A 140 0.96 -9.56 2.14
C GLY A 140 -0.12 -10.20 3.03
N SER A 141 -1.38 -10.12 2.62
CA SER A 141 -2.52 -10.70 3.35
C SER A 141 -2.96 -12.06 2.79
N TYR A 142 -2.34 -12.55 1.71
CA TYR A 142 -2.78 -13.74 0.99
C TYR A 142 -2.35 -15.04 1.69
N ASN A 143 -3.31 -15.96 1.88
CA ASN A 143 -3.09 -17.26 2.52
C ASN A 143 -3.45 -18.47 1.63
N GLY A 144 -3.76 -18.24 0.35
CA GLY A 144 -4.14 -19.28 -0.60
C GLY A 144 -5.56 -19.14 -1.16
N GLY A 145 -5.88 -19.92 -2.20
CA GLY A 145 -7.20 -19.94 -2.84
C GLY A 145 -7.57 -18.65 -3.56
N LYS A 146 -8.86 -18.35 -3.63
CA LYS A 146 -9.42 -17.14 -4.24
C LYS A 146 -9.70 -16.08 -3.17
N MET A 147 -8.86 -15.07 -3.06
CA MET A 147 -8.98 -14.01 -2.06
C MET A 147 -9.38 -12.68 -2.71
N LEU A 148 -10.44 -12.05 -2.21
CA LEU A 148 -10.80 -10.66 -2.50
C LEU A 148 -10.22 -9.75 -1.42
N PHE A 149 -9.38 -8.80 -1.81
CA PHE A 149 -8.86 -7.76 -0.93
C PHE A 149 -9.59 -6.43 -1.15
N LEU A 150 -9.96 -5.77 -0.05
CA LEU A 150 -10.65 -4.49 -0.02
C LEU A 150 -9.89 -3.52 0.89
N GLY A 151 -9.15 -2.58 0.32
CA GLY A 151 -8.35 -1.58 1.03
C GLY A 151 -9.16 -0.32 1.33
N LEU A 152 -9.63 -0.13 2.56
CA LEU A 152 -10.38 1.04 3.00
C LEU A 152 -9.45 2.16 3.43
N GLY A 153 -9.15 3.06 2.51
CA GLY A 153 -8.27 4.22 2.71
C GLY A 153 -8.95 5.54 2.35
N THR A 154 -8.29 6.35 1.54
CA THR A 154 -8.85 7.55 0.91
C THR A 154 -10.03 7.15 0.02
N GLY A 155 -9.86 6.14 -0.83
CA GLY A 155 -10.88 5.48 -1.64
C GLY A 155 -11.15 4.06 -1.18
N LEU A 156 -11.42 3.17 -2.16
CA LEU A 156 -11.56 1.74 -2.03
C LEU A 156 -10.61 1.05 -3.02
N GLY A 157 -9.41 0.71 -2.57
CA GLY A 157 -8.49 -0.13 -3.34
C GLY A 157 -8.96 -1.58 -3.35
N THR A 158 -8.79 -2.27 -4.47
CA THR A 158 -9.27 -3.65 -4.62
C THR A 158 -8.27 -4.51 -5.39
N ALA A 159 -8.15 -5.77 -5.01
CA ALA A 159 -7.39 -6.78 -5.74
C ALA A 159 -8.07 -8.15 -5.60
N LEU A 160 -7.95 -8.96 -6.63
CA LEU A 160 -8.35 -10.36 -6.59
C LEU A 160 -7.10 -11.23 -6.76
N ILE A 161 -6.91 -12.21 -5.88
CA ILE A 161 -5.83 -13.18 -6.01
C ILE A 161 -6.46 -14.56 -6.17
N VAL A 162 -6.06 -15.28 -7.19
CA VAL A 162 -6.53 -16.64 -7.47
C VAL A 162 -5.31 -17.53 -7.63
N ASP A 163 -5.13 -18.48 -6.72
CA ASP A 163 -4.01 -19.44 -6.72
C ASP A 163 -2.64 -18.77 -6.88
N GLY A 164 -2.45 -17.64 -6.19
CA GLY A 164 -1.22 -16.85 -6.19
C GLY A 164 -1.08 -15.86 -7.38
N ALA A 165 -1.94 -15.94 -8.38
CA ALA A 165 -2.01 -14.95 -9.45
C ALA A 165 -2.85 -13.76 -9.00
N MET A 166 -2.24 -12.56 -9.01
CA MET A 166 -2.89 -11.34 -8.56
C MET A 166 -3.36 -10.51 -9.75
N GLU A 167 -4.65 -10.15 -9.71
CA GLU A 167 -5.28 -9.24 -10.64
C GLU A 167 -5.68 -7.95 -9.92
N PRO A 168 -4.98 -6.82 -10.16
CA PRO A 168 -5.40 -5.51 -9.68
C PRO A 168 -6.77 -5.16 -10.25
N MET A 169 -7.67 -4.63 -9.42
CA MET A 169 -9.03 -4.31 -9.83
C MET A 169 -9.40 -2.90 -9.37
N GLU A 170 -10.24 -2.23 -10.16
CA GLU A 170 -10.78 -0.90 -9.85
C GLU A 170 -12.28 -0.98 -9.48
N LEU A 171 -12.65 -1.96 -8.65
CA LEU A 171 -14.04 -2.17 -8.24
C LEU A 171 -14.61 -0.98 -7.44
N GLY A 172 -13.73 -0.17 -6.85
CA GLY A 172 -14.12 1.07 -6.17
C GLY A 172 -14.89 2.04 -7.08
N HIS A 173 -14.63 2.00 -8.36
CA HIS A 173 -15.27 2.87 -9.37
C HIS A 173 -16.64 2.34 -9.87
N LEU A 174 -17.04 1.13 -9.48
CA LEU A 174 -18.35 0.60 -9.86
C LEU A 174 -19.49 1.46 -9.33
N PRO A 175 -20.58 1.62 -10.12
CA PRO A 175 -21.74 2.41 -9.73
C PRO A 175 -22.39 1.90 -8.44
N TYR A 176 -22.70 2.81 -7.53
CA TYR A 176 -23.39 2.51 -6.29
C TYR A 176 -24.25 3.70 -5.87
N LYS A 177 -25.57 3.50 -5.84
CA LYS A 177 -26.56 4.57 -5.61
C LYS A 177 -26.39 5.69 -6.66
N LYS A 178 -26.05 6.90 -6.22
CA LYS A 178 -25.87 8.07 -7.11
C LYS A 178 -24.41 8.29 -7.55
N HIS A 179 -23.46 7.52 -7.01
CA HIS A 179 -22.02 7.68 -7.25
C HIS A 179 -21.35 6.31 -7.37
N THR A 180 -20.12 6.17 -6.88
CA THR A 180 -19.34 4.92 -6.90
C THR A 180 -19.19 4.31 -5.50
N TYR A 181 -18.74 3.05 -5.42
CA TYR A 181 -18.46 2.41 -4.13
C TYR A 181 -17.52 3.28 -3.28
N GLU A 182 -16.38 3.71 -3.83
CA GLU A 182 -15.38 4.47 -3.06
C GLU A 182 -15.91 5.79 -2.51
N THR A 183 -16.81 6.48 -3.23
CA THR A 183 -17.47 7.71 -2.76
C THR A 183 -18.24 7.50 -1.46
N TYR A 184 -18.74 6.29 -1.22
CA TYR A 184 -19.51 5.96 -0.04
C TYR A 184 -18.73 5.25 1.06
N VAL A 185 -17.70 4.46 0.72
CA VAL A 185 -16.94 3.67 1.70
C VAL A 185 -15.53 4.17 1.96
N GLY A 186 -14.99 5.06 1.12
CA GLY A 186 -13.73 5.76 1.37
C GLY A 186 -13.83 6.80 2.49
N ARG A 187 -12.72 7.50 2.76
CA ARG A 187 -12.61 8.50 3.83
C ARG A 187 -13.70 9.57 3.75
N ALA A 188 -13.91 10.17 2.59
CA ALA A 188 -14.95 11.20 2.41
C ALA A 188 -16.36 10.67 2.72
N GLY A 189 -16.63 9.40 2.38
CA GLY A 189 -17.89 8.74 2.71
C GLY A 189 -18.10 8.54 4.21
N LEU A 190 -17.01 8.19 4.92
CA LEU A 190 -17.00 8.07 6.38
C LEU A 190 -17.25 9.43 7.08
N GLU A 191 -16.52 10.46 6.67
CA GLU A 191 -16.65 11.82 7.23
C GLU A 191 -18.04 12.38 7.02
N ARG A 192 -18.60 12.25 5.82
CA ARG A 192 -19.94 12.73 5.48
C ARG A 192 -21.08 11.98 6.17
N ALA A 193 -20.95 10.66 6.35
CA ALA A 193 -22.05 9.83 6.82
C ALA A 193 -22.00 9.47 8.31
N GLY A 194 -20.86 9.65 8.95
CA GLY A 194 -20.59 9.16 10.29
C GLY A 194 -20.39 7.63 10.35
N LYS A 195 -19.72 7.17 11.39
CA LYS A 195 -19.24 5.78 11.56
C LYS A 195 -20.33 4.72 11.42
N LYS A 196 -21.50 4.93 12.07
CA LYS A 196 -22.63 3.95 12.06
C LYS A 196 -23.19 3.71 10.65
N LYS A 197 -23.42 4.79 9.87
CA LYS A 197 -23.96 4.69 8.52
C LYS A 197 -22.91 4.20 7.52
N TRP A 198 -21.66 4.61 7.72
CA TRP A 198 -20.54 4.16 6.91
C TRP A 198 -20.31 2.65 7.03
N ARG A 199 -20.30 2.09 8.25
CA ARG A 199 -20.20 0.63 8.49
C ARG A 199 -21.26 -0.17 7.73
N ARG A 200 -22.51 0.29 7.74
CA ARG A 200 -23.61 -0.35 6.99
C ARG A 200 -23.35 -0.32 5.48
N ARG A 201 -22.78 0.76 4.97
CA ARG A 201 -22.42 0.87 3.56
C ARG A 201 -21.28 -0.03 3.18
N VAL A 202 -20.26 -0.14 4.04
CA VAL A 202 -19.17 -1.09 3.84
C VAL A 202 -19.71 -2.53 3.80
N ALA A 203 -20.57 -2.90 4.74
CA ALA A 203 -21.17 -4.24 4.75
C ALA A 203 -21.99 -4.53 3.46
N ASP A 204 -22.80 -3.59 3.00
CA ASP A 204 -23.58 -3.73 1.74
C ASP A 204 -22.67 -3.85 0.52
N VAL A 205 -21.58 -3.08 0.44
CA VAL A 205 -20.60 -3.18 -0.66
C VAL A 205 -19.85 -4.51 -0.62
N VAL A 206 -19.41 -4.96 0.56
CA VAL A 206 -18.76 -6.27 0.74
C VAL A 206 -19.70 -7.40 0.28
N GLU A 207 -20.95 -7.40 0.73
CA GLU A 207 -21.93 -8.42 0.36
C GLU A 207 -22.12 -8.49 -1.16
N ARG A 208 -22.24 -7.36 -1.84
CA ARG A 208 -22.37 -7.30 -3.31
C ARG A 208 -21.15 -7.85 -4.04
N LEU A 209 -19.96 -7.47 -3.59
CA LEU A 209 -18.72 -7.93 -4.21
C LEU A 209 -18.47 -9.42 -3.94
N VAL A 210 -18.79 -9.90 -2.74
CA VAL A 210 -18.73 -11.34 -2.41
C VAL A 210 -19.73 -12.14 -3.26
N ALA A 211 -20.95 -11.66 -3.43
CA ALA A 211 -21.95 -12.32 -4.27
C ALA A 211 -21.52 -12.38 -5.75
N ALA A 212 -20.89 -11.32 -6.26
CA ALA A 212 -20.46 -11.25 -7.66
C ALA A 212 -19.20 -12.07 -7.94
N LEU A 213 -18.22 -12.04 -7.04
CA LEU A 213 -16.90 -12.61 -7.27
C LEU A 213 -16.71 -13.99 -6.64
N GLN A 214 -17.54 -14.35 -5.67
CA GLN A 214 -17.50 -15.63 -4.94
C GLN A 214 -16.08 -16.02 -4.48
N PRO A 215 -15.40 -15.17 -3.69
CA PRO A 215 -14.10 -15.49 -3.14
C PRO A 215 -14.22 -16.54 -2.02
N ASP A 216 -13.17 -17.35 -1.83
CA ASP A 216 -13.04 -18.25 -0.68
C ASP A 216 -12.83 -17.41 0.60
N GLU A 217 -12.10 -16.30 0.49
CA GLU A 217 -11.81 -15.40 1.59
C GLU A 217 -11.93 -13.92 1.15
N THR A 218 -12.47 -13.09 2.06
CA THR A 218 -12.47 -11.62 1.89
C THR A 218 -11.64 -10.97 2.98
N VAL A 219 -10.65 -10.19 2.56
CA VAL A 219 -9.76 -9.46 3.47
C VAL A 219 -10.01 -7.97 3.37
N ILE A 220 -10.19 -7.31 4.51
CA ILE A 220 -10.37 -5.87 4.58
C ILE A 220 -9.12 -5.25 5.21
N GLY A 221 -8.41 -4.43 4.44
CA GLY A 221 -7.22 -3.70 4.86
C GLY A 221 -7.40 -2.18 4.79
N GLY A 222 -6.27 -1.48 4.85
CA GLY A 222 -6.23 -0.01 4.80
C GLY A 222 -6.50 0.67 6.13
N GLY A 223 -6.12 1.96 6.23
CA GLY A 223 -6.11 2.71 7.49
C GLY A 223 -7.46 2.88 8.19
N ASN A 224 -8.58 2.62 7.48
CA ASN A 224 -9.93 2.73 8.06
C ASN A 224 -10.49 1.40 8.57
N VAL A 225 -9.81 0.27 8.38
CA VAL A 225 -10.27 -1.06 8.85
C VAL A 225 -10.55 -1.06 10.36
N ARG A 226 -9.73 -0.40 11.15
CA ARG A 226 -9.90 -0.26 12.61
C ARG A 226 -11.20 0.41 13.04
N LYS A 227 -11.91 1.05 12.11
CA LYS A 227 -13.22 1.68 12.37
C LYS A 227 -14.37 0.73 12.11
N LEU A 228 -14.10 -0.45 11.55
CA LEU A 228 -15.03 -1.55 11.38
C LEU A 228 -14.93 -2.48 12.59
N ASP A 229 -15.86 -2.37 13.50
CA ASP A 229 -15.98 -3.24 14.64
C ASP A 229 -17.46 -3.40 14.98
N PRO A 230 -18.03 -4.62 14.75
CA PRO A 230 -17.39 -5.79 14.13
C PRO A 230 -17.12 -5.63 12.63
N LEU A 231 -16.24 -6.48 12.10
CA LEU A 231 -16.06 -6.65 10.65
C LEU A 231 -17.32 -7.23 10.01
N PRO A 232 -17.57 -7.01 8.71
CA PRO A 232 -18.61 -7.71 7.97
C PRO A 232 -18.44 -9.25 8.06
N PRO A 233 -19.54 -10.03 8.01
CA PRO A 233 -19.48 -11.48 8.03
C PRO A 233 -18.53 -12.02 6.94
N ARG A 234 -17.83 -13.11 7.25
CA ARG A 234 -16.89 -13.79 6.34
C ARG A 234 -15.69 -12.91 5.91
N CYS A 235 -15.40 -11.85 6.67
CA CYS A 235 -14.23 -11.01 6.44
C CYS A 235 -13.25 -11.12 7.60
N ARG A 236 -11.95 -11.07 7.29
CA ARG A 236 -10.91 -10.81 8.28
C ARG A 236 -10.20 -9.48 8.02
N ALA A 237 -9.51 -8.97 9.02
CA ALA A 237 -8.61 -7.86 8.83
C ALA A 237 -7.36 -8.32 8.08
N GLY A 238 -6.90 -7.49 7.15
CA GLY A 238 -5.58 -7.60 6.54
C GLY A 238 -4.50 -7.03 7.46
N ILE A 239 -3.27 -7.19 7.03
CA ILE A 239 -2.09 -6.63 7.68
C ILE A 239 -1.89 -5.17 7.27
#